data_9a67f147d5f9dd23b20f8aa2e9bcf28b
#
_entry.id   9a67f147d5f9dd23b20f8aa2e9bcf28b
#
_cell.length_a   1.000
_cell.length_b   1.000
_cell.length_c   1.000
_cell.angle_alpha   90.00
_cell.angle_beta   90.00
_cell.angle_gamma   90.00
#
_symmetry.space_group_name_H-M   'P 1'
#
loop_
_entity.id
_entity.type
_entity.pdbx_description
1 polymer ?
#
loop_
_entity_poly.entity_id
_entity_poly.type
_entity_poly.pdbx_seq_one_letter_code
_entity_poly.pdbx_strand_id
1 'polypeptide(L)'
;QVAGLKKFLSKDYENLITVDIVCHGTPSPGVFKTYLSELRAKYGDFDNVTFRDKKKGWNWNYFFTLYRRNEEIYREPVGIVTHLTAFLRDYTNRRCCMQCAFATTARCSDITLADFWNIKQSRPDLDDTKGTSLVLIHSPAGKRMLESIAGELGKFEKLDMKLAHNSNANLRRPSPAHANRQKFFDYYAEHGKVTEWFDKE
;
A
#
# COMPACT_ATOMS: atom_id res chain seq x y z
N GLN A 1 -3.58 -1.35 -14.95
CA GLN A 1 -5.05 -1.49 -15.02
C GLN A 1 -5.67 -0.35 -15.81
N VAL A 2 -5.50 0.93 -15.42
CA VAL A 2 -6.06 2.10 -16.13
C VAL A 2 -5.62 2.14 -17.60
N ALA A 3 -4.31 1.97 -17.88
CA ALA A 3 -3.81 1.92 -19.26
C ALA A 3 -4.44 0.77 -20.08
N GLY A 4 -4.61 -0.40 -19.45
CA GLY A 4 -5.27 -1.54 -20.05
C GLY A 4 -6.75 -1.28 -20.35
N LEU A 5 -7.47 -0.66 -19.41
CA LEU A 5 -8.86 -0.25 -19.58
C LEU A 5 -9.02 0.73 -20.75
N LYS A 6 -8.22 1.80 -20.76
CA LYS A 6 -8.26 2.81 -21.85
C LYS A 6 -7.97 2.18 -23.21
N LYS A 7 -6.98 1.28 -23.29
CA LYS A 7 -6.68 0.53 -24.53
C LYS A 7 -7.83 -0.38 -24.95
N PHE A 8 -8.47 -1.07 -24.04
CA PHE A 8 -9.62 -1.93 -24.30
C PHE A 8 -10.82 -1.15 -24.83
N LEU A 9 -11.13 -0.02 -24.18
CA LEU A 9 -12.26 0.83 -24.57
C LEU A 9 -12.05 1.50 -25.94
N SER A 10 -10.81 1.74 -26.36
CA SER A 10 -10.41 2.31 -27.66
C SER A 10 -10.99 3.68 -27.99
N LYS A 11 -11.62 4.36 -27.03
CA LYS A 11 -12.16 5.72 -27.14
C LYS A 11 -12.24 6.37 -25.75
N ASP A 12 -12.28 7.69 -25.73
CA ASP A 12 -12.53 8.45 -24.52
C ASP A 12 -14.04 8.56 -24.28
N TYR A 13 -14.41 8.52 -23.00
CA TYR A 13 -15.78 8.69 -22.52
C TYR A 13 -15.83 9.88 -21.57
N GLU A 14 -16.71 10.82 -21.83
CA GLU A 14 -16.82 12.07 -21.02
C GLU A 14 -17.24 11.80 -19.57
N ASN A 15 -17.98 10.72 -19.34
CA ASN A 15 -18.46 10.28 -18.02
C ASN A 15 -17.54 9.26 -17.33
N LEU A 16 -16.35 8.98 -17.89
CA LEU A 16 -15.38 8.08 -17.28
C LEU A 16 -14.29 8.88 -16.59
N ILE A 17 -14.20 8.76 -15.27
CA ILE A 17 -13.09 9.26 -14.47
C ILE A 17 -12.26 8.07 -13.99
N THR A 18 -10.97 8.12 -14.23
CA THR A 18 -10.03 7.06 -13.82
C THR A 18 -9.18 7.51 -12.65
N VAL A 19 -9.13 6.68 -11.61
CA VAL A 19 -8.33 6.93 -10.43
C VAL A 19 -7.36 5.77 -10.23
N ASP A 20 -6.09 6.06 -10.03
CA ASP A 20 -5.09 5.09 -9.61
C ASP A 20 -4.48 5.43 -8.24
N ILE A 21 -3.65 4.55 -7.73
CA ILE A 21 -2.96 4.75 -6.45
C ILE A 21 -1.46 4.65 -6.62
N VAL A 22 -0.71 5.34 -5.77
CA VAL A 22 0.73 5.08 -5.60
C VAL A 22 0.88 3.77 -4.85
N CYS A 23 1.60 2.83 -5.44
CA CYS A 23 1.69 1.45 -4.97
C CYS A 23 3.13 1.12 -4.55
N HIS A 24 3.29 0.58 -3.33
CA HIS A 24 4.57 0.06 -2.85
C HIS A 24 4.97 -1.22 -3.60
N GLY A 25 4.00 -2.10 -3.86
CA GLY A 25 4.21 -3.38 -4.53
C GLY A 25 3.09 -4.37 -4.21
N THR A 26 3.26 -5.59 -4.71
CA THR A 26 2.37 -6.72 -4.42
C THR A 26 3.20 -7.87 -3.90
N PRO A 27 2.95 -8.36 -2.67
CA PRO A 27 3.69 -9.48 -2.11
C PRO A 27 3.37 -10.79 -2.83
N SER A 28 4.25 -11.78 -2.68
CA SER A 28 4.05 -13.13 -3.21
C SER A 28 2.83 -13.81 -2.57
N PRO A 29 1.83 -14.25 -3.36
CA PRO A 29 0.68 -14.99 -2.82
C PRO A 29 1.08 -16.32 -2.18
N GLY A 30 2.13 -16.99 -2.68
CA GLY A 30 2.65 -18.22 -2.09
C GLY A 30 3.17 -18.00 -0.68
N VAL A 31 4.03 -16.99 -0.50
CA VAL A 31 4.54 -16.60 0.83
C VAL A 31 3.40 -16.25 1.78
N PHE A 32 2.40 -15.51 1.31
CA PHE A 32 1.24 -15.16 2.13
C PHE A 32 0.42 -16.39 2.55
N LYS A 33 0.18 -17.33 1.63
CA LYS A 33 -0.53 -18.60 1.95
C LYS A 33 0.23 -19.41 3.01
N THR A 34 1.55 -19.52 2.88
CA THR A 34 2.38 -20.21 3.88
C THR A 34 2.29 -19.52 5.23
N TYR A 35 2.42 -18.19 5.26
CA TYR A 35 2.28 -17.42 6.49
C TYR A 35 0.91 -17.65 7.17
N LEU A 36 -0.19 -17.66 6.40
CA LEU A 36 -1.52 -17.97 6.94
C LEU A 36 -1.59 -19.41 7.48
N SER A 37 -0.88 -20.37 6.87
CA SER A 37 -0.83 -21.76 7.36
C SER A 37 -0.05 -21.85 8.69
N GLU A 38 1.05 -21.12 8.83
CA GLU A 38 1.79 -21.00 10.08
C GLU A 38 0.93 -20.40 11.20
N LEU A 39 0.17 -19.34 10.89
CA LEU A 39 -0.76 -18.73 11.83
C LEU A 39 -1.89 -19.70 12.25
N ARG A 40 -2.44 -20.49 11.30
CA ARG A 40 -3.46 -21.51 11.63
C ARG A 40 -2.90 -22.61 12.54
N ALA A 41 -1.68 -23.03 12.30
CA ALA A 41 -1.02 -24.01 13.18
C ALA A 41 -0.84 -23.48 14.61
N LYS A 42 -0.62 -22.15 14.77
CA LYS A 42 -0.38 -21.52 16.06
C LYS A 42 -1.67 -21.10 16.79
N TYR A 43 -2.65 -20.55 16.06
CA TYR A 43 -3.85 -19.92 16.66
C TYR A 43 -5.16 -20.65 16.34
N GLY A 44 -5.10 -21.75 15.57
CA GLY A 44 -6.27 -22.47 15.06
C GLY A 44 -6.91 -21.75 13.86
N ASP A 45 -8.06 -22.27 13.40
CA ASP A 45 -8.74 -21.74 12.23
C ASP A 45 -9.27 -20.32 12.46
N PHE A 46 -9.24 -19.53 11.40
CA PHE A 46 -9.82 -18.19 11.31
C PHE A 46 -10.42 -17.98 9.92
N ASP A 47 -11.41 -17.12 9.84
CA ASP A 47 -12.18 -16.83 8.62
C ASP A 47 -11.91 -15.43 8.05
N ASN A 48 -11.36 -14.51 8.86
CA ASN A 48 -11.04 -13.16 8.42
C ASN A 48 -9.70 -12.66 8.95
N VAL A 49 -9.04 -11.86 8.10
CA VAL A 49 -7.74 -11.22 8.38
C VAL A 49 -7.84 -9.74 8.08
N THR A 50 -7.51 -8.90 9.04
CA THR A 50 -7.43 -7.44 8.86
C THR A 50 -6.00 -6.97 9.01
N PHE A 51 -5.44 -6.35 7.96
CA PHE A 51 -4.05 -5.87 7.95
C PHE A 51 -3.86 -4.50 8.61
N ARG A 52 -4.92 -3.72 8.70
CA ARG A 52 -4.90 -2.34 9.18
C ARG A 52 -6.15 -2.08 10.02
N ASP A 53 -6.30 -2.83 11.11
CA ASP A 53 -7.36 -2.53 12.07
C ASP A 53 -7.06 -1.20 12.76
N LYS A 54 -7.89 -0.20 12.46
CA LYS A 54 -7.75 1.18 12.92
C LYS A 54 -8.67 1.49 14.10
N LYS A 55 -9.25 0.53 14.76
CA LYS A 55 -10.16 0.73 15.90
C LYS A 55 -9.58 1.64 17.00
N LYS A 56 -8.25 1.74 17.08
CA LYS A 56 -7.51 2.59 18.03
C LYS A 56 -6.82 3.81 17.39
N GLY A 57 -7.18 4.18 16.16
CA GLY A 57 -6.61 5.31 15.43
C GLY A 57 -5.64 4.94 14.31
N TRP A 58 -5.15 5.98 13.59
CA TRP A 58 -4.24 5.83 12.45
C TRP A 58 -2.76 5.86 12.85
N ASN A 59 -2.40 6.56 13.89
CA ASN A 59 -1.02 6.86 14.28
C ASN A 59 -0.25 5.63 14.75
N TRP A 60 0.38 4.88 13.84
CA TRP A 60 1.28 3.76 14.12
C TRP A 60 0.66 2.65 15.00
N ASN A 61 -0.60 2.80 15.41
CA ASN A 61 -1.37 1.90 16.27
C ASN A 61 -2.36 1.05 15.50
N TYR A 62 -2.16 0.86 14.19
CA TYR A 62 -2.96 -0.11 13.47
C TYR A 62 -2.39 -1.51 13.64
N PHE A 63 -3.31 -2.47 13.66
CA PHE A 63 -3.01 -3.84 14.02
C PHE A 63 -3.29 -4.80 12.87
N PHE A 64 -2.52 -5.87 12.84
CA PHE A 64 -2.88 -7.09 12.16
C PHE A 64 -3.76 -7.90 13.10
N THR A 65 -4.94 -8.32 12.66
CA THR A 65 -5.91 -8.98 13.51
C THR A 65 -6.50 -10.19 12.79
N LEU A 66 -6.60 -11.31 13.50
CA LEU A 66 -7.31 -12.50 13.04
C LEU A 66 -8.65 -12.60 13.75
N TYR A 67 -9.68 -12.98 12.99
CA TYR A 67 -11.03 -13.15 13.49
C TYR A 67 -11.54 -14.56 13.19
N ARG A 68 -12.31 -15.09 14.13
CA ARG A 68 -13.10 -16.30 13.97
C ARG A 68 -14.54 -15.98 14.35
N ARG A 69 -15.50 -16.11 13.41
CA ARG A 69 -16.92 -15.79 13.63
C ARG A 69 -17.13 -14.41 14.24
N ASN A 70 -16.37 -13.41 13.73
CA ASN A 70 -16.32 -12.03 14.22
C ASN A 70 -15.70 -11.83 15.61
N GLU A 71 -15.20 -12.87 16.26
CA GLU A 71 -14.42 -12.75 17.49
C GLU A 71 -12.95 -12.58 17.17
N GLU A 72 -12.28 -11.64 17.86
CA GLU A 72 -10.86 -11.43 17.76
C GLU A 72 -10.11 -12.56 18.48
N ILE A 73 -9.33 -13.34 17.74
CA ILE A 73 -8.53 -14.45 18.31
C ILE A 73 -7.05 -14.13 18.40
N TYR A 74 -6.58 -13.13 17.68
CA TYR A 74 -5.20 -12.68 17.70
C TYR A 74 -5.09 -11.25 17.19
N ARG A 75 -4.23 -10.46 17.82
CA ARG A 75 -3.91 -9.08 17.44
C ARG A 75 -2.44 -8.78 17.68
N GLU A 76 -1.81 -8.15 16.70
CA GLU A 76 -0.41 -7.76 16.77
C GLU A 76 -0.17 -6.40 16.11
N PRO A 77 0.68 -5.52 16.68
CA PRO A 77 1.07 -4.27 16.02
C PRO A 77 1.69 -4.56 14.65
N VAL A 78 1.28 -3.82 13.62
CA VAL A 78 1.73 -4.07 12.24
C VAL A 78 3.25 -4.02 12.07
N GLY A 79 3.96 -3.22 12.89
CA GLY A 79 5.41 -3.07 12.81
C GLY A 79 6.22 -4.33 13.09
N ILE A 80 5.62 -5.34 13.74
CA ILE A 80 6.27 -6.61 14.06
C ILE A 80 5.64 -7.82 13.35
N VAL A 81 4.60 -7.60 12.54
CA VAL A 81 3.97 -8.67 11.76
C VAL A 81 4.91 -9.13 10.65
N THR A 82 5.36 -10.36 10.72
CA THR A 82 6.33 -10.95 9.81
C THR A 82 6.01 -10.72 8.34
N HIS A 83 4.78 -11.03 7.90
CA HIS A 83 4.39 -10.86 6.51
C HIS A 83 4.43 -9.40 6.04
N LEU A 84 3.97 -8.46 6.88
CA LEU A 84 4.00 -7.04 6.56
C LEU A 84 5.42 -6.47 6.60
N THR A 85 6.23 -6.90 7.57
CA THR A 85 7.66 -6.58 7.63
C THR A 85 8.39 -7.06 6.37
N ALA A 86 8.17 -8.30 5.97
CA ALA A 86 8.73 -8.87 4.75
C ALA A 86 8.31 -8.11 3.49
N PHE A 87 7.07 -7.67 3.42
CA PHE A 87 6.54 -6.87 2.33
C PHE A 87 7.11 -5.45 2.32
N LEU A 88 7.06 -4.73 3.45
CA LEU A 88 7.50 -3.34 3.56
C LEU A 88 9.03 -3.19 3.42
N ARG A 89 9.79 -4.22 3.76
CA ARG A 89 11.25 -4.30 3.55
C ARG A 89 11.63 -4.90 2.19
N ASP A 90 10.68 -5.04 1.26
CA ASP A 90 10.89 -5.46 -0.14
C ASP A 90 11.45 -6.89 -0.34
N TYR A 91 11.29 -7.78 0.64
CA TYR A 91 11.65 -9.20 0.49
C TYR A 91 10.70 -9.94 -0.45
N THR A 92 9.39 -9.71 -0.33
CA THR A 92 8.35 -10.53 -0.93
C THR A 92 7.66 -9.93 -2.14
N ASN A 93 7.99 -8.70 -2.53
CA ASN A 93 7.44 -8.04 -3.69
C ASN A 93 7.67 -8.87 -4.97
N ARG A 94 6.68 -8.88 -5.88
CA ARG A 94 6.81 -9.51 -7.19
C ARG A 94 7.93 -8.86 -8.00
N ARG A 95 8.59 -9.62 -8.87
CA ARG A 95 9.67 -9.10 -9.72
C ARG A 95 9.22 -7.91 -10.57
N CYS A 96 8.00 -7.94 -11.12
CA CYS A 96 7.45 -6.83 -11.90
C CYS A 96 7.30 -5.52 -11.08
N CYS A 97 7.16 -5.60 -9.75
CA CYS A 97 7.09 -4.42 -8.90
C CYS A 97 8.42 -3.67 -8.83
N MET A 98 9.55 -4.39 -8.92
CA MET A 98 10.89 -3.82 -8.89
C MET A 98 11.28 -3.10 -10.19
N GLN A 99 10.53 -3.32 -11.26
CA GLN A 99 10.72 -2.72 -12.58
C GLN A 99 9.42 -2.07 -13.07
N CYS A 100 8.60 -1.59 -12.13
CA CYS A 100 7.27 -1.06 -12.43
C CYS A 100 7.36 0.22 -13.26
N ALA A 101 6.91 0.18 -14.51
CA ALA A 101 6.86 1.34 -15.39
C ALA A 101 5.90 2.45 -14.90
N PHE A 102 5.02 2.13 -13.95
CA PHE A 102 4.04 3.07 -13.38
C PHE A 102 4.53 3.74 -12.07
N ALA A 103 5.75 3.46 -11.62
CA ALA A 103 6.36 4.17 -10.49
C ALA A 103 6.94 5.53 -10.94
N THR A 104 6.06 6.40 -11.39
CA THR A 104 6.36 7.71 -11.96
C THR A 104 5.19 8.65 -11.70
N THR A 105 5.42 9.95 -11.83
CA THR A 105 4.35 10.97 -11.82
C THR A 105 3.65 11.12 -13.16
N ALA A 106 4.21 10.61 -14.26
CA ALA A 106 3.55 10.56 -15.56
C ALA A 106 2.54 9.41 -15.60
N ARG A 107 1.32 9.68 -15.15
CA ARG A 107 0.23 8.70 -15.05
C ARG A 107 -0.75 8.82 -16.20
N CYS A 108 -1.42 7.72 -16.51
CA CYS A 108 -2.49 7.69 -17.53
C CYS A 108 -3.90 7.81 -16.92
N SER A 109 -4.01 7.86 -15.60
CA SER A 109 -5.25 8.14 -14.88
C SER A 109 -5.57 9.64 -14.87
N ASP A 110 -6.80 9.99 -14.53
CA ASP A 110 -7.22 11.38 -14.33
C ASP A 110 -6.76 11.91 -12.97
N ILE A 111 -6.75 11.02 -11.97
CA ILE A 111 -6.35 11.31 -10.59
C ILE A 111 -5.45 10.18 -10.08
N THR A 112 -4.41 10.52 -9.32
CA THR A 112 -3.65 9.55 -8.52
C THR A 112 -3.79 9.88 -7.04
N LEU A 113 -4.09 8.87 -6.22
CA LEU A 113 -4.15 8.98 -4.77
C LEU A 113 -2.92 8.33 -4.13
N ALA A 114 -2.44 8.92 -3.06
CA ALA A 114 -1.35 8.37 -2.25
C ALA A 114 -1.50 8.76 -0.77
N ASP A 115 -0.85 7.98 0.09
CA ASP A 115 -0.58 8.44 1.45
C ASP A 115 0.48 9.55 1.40
N PHE A 116 0.27 10.64 2.13
CA PHE A 116 1.29 11.66 2.32
C PHE A 116 2.19 11.28 3.49
N TRP A 117 3.22 10.49 3.24
CA TRP A 117 4.19 10.13 4.26
C TRP A 117 4.97 11.36 4.75
N ASN A 118 5.33 11.37 6.02
CA ASN A 118 6.07 12.47 6.66
C ASN A 118 5.33 13.83 6.68
N ILE A 119 3.99 13.82 6.66
CA ILE A 119 3.18 15.05 6.73
C ILE A 119 3.52 15.84 7.99
N LYS A 120 3.69 15.18 9.13
CA LYS A 120 4.03 15.80 10.41
C LYS A 120 5.33 16.62 10.38
N GLN A 121 6.31 16.21 9.57
CA GLN A 121 7.59 16.91 9.41
C GLN A 121 7.50 18.04 8.37
N SER A 122 6.75 17.82 7.29
CA SER A 122 6.71 18.75 6.15
C SER A 122 5.60 19.78 6.24
N ARG A 123 4.44 19.40 6.78
CA ARG A 123 3.25 20.24 6.94
C ARG A 123 2.48 19.84 8.20
N PRO A 124 3.01 20.13 9.40
CA PRO A 124 2.36 19.77 10.69
C PRO A 124 0.97 20.38 10.85
N ASP A 125 0.70 21.50 10.15
CA ASP A 125 -0.60 22.17 10.12
C ASP A 125 -1.68 21.36 9.35
N LEU A 126 -1.30 20.36 8.56
CA LEU A 126 -2.18 19.44 7.84
C LEU A 126 -2.27 18.05 8.51
N ASP A 127 -1.54 17.80 9.56
CA ASP A 127 -1.57 16.52 10.28
C ASP A 127 -2.71 16.53 11.33
N ASP A 128 -3.76 15.79 11.03
CA ASP A 128 -4.91 15.61 11.96
C ASP A 128 -4.87 14.27 12.71
N THR A 129 -3.75 13.54 12.62
CA THR A 129 -3.56 12.20 13.19
C THR A 129 -4.43 11.08 12.60
N LYS A 130 -5.27 11.39 11.60
CA LYS A 130 -6.11 10.41 10.90
C LYS A 130 -5.50 9.97 9.57
N GLY A 131 -4.43 10.65 9.14
CA GLY A 131 -3.73 10.45 7.88
C GLY A 131 -4.17 11.44 6.81
N THR A 132 -3.19 12.00 6.12
CA THR A 132 -3.39 12.96 5.04
C THR A 132 -3.18 12.27 3.70
N SER A 133 -4.13 12.44 2.80
CA SER A 133 -4.03 11.94 1.43
C SER A 133 -3.33 12.96 0.54
N LEU A 134 -2.46 12.46 -0.34
CA LEU A 134 -1.92 13.21 -1.47
C LEU A 134 -2.77 12.92 -2.70
N VAL A 135 -3.18 13.98 -3.41
CA VAL A 135 -3.94 13.89 -4.65
C VAL A 135 -3.15 14.54 -5.78
N LEU A 136 -2.84 13.79 -6.83
CA LEU A 136 -2.25 14.30 -8.05
C LEU A 136 -3.33 14.34 -9.14
N ILE A 137 -3.44 15.46 -9.84
CA ILE A 137 -4.41 15.68 -10.93
C ILE A 137 -3.65 15.66 -12.25
N HIS A 138 -4.09 14.81 -13.20
CA HIS A 138 -3.42 14.61 -14.48
C HIS A 138 -4.25 15.11 -15.67
N SER A 139 -5.55 15.34 -15.49
CA SER A 139 -6.44 15.77 -16.58
C SER A 139 -7.40 16.86 -16.15
N PRO A 140 -7.96 17.62 -17.13
CA PRO A 140 -9.05 18.56 -16.85
C PRO A 140 -10.29 17.88 -16.25
N ALA A 141 -10.59 16.64 -16.64
CA ALA A 141 -11.70 15.87 -16.09
C ALA A 141 -11.48 15.55 -14.60
N GLY A 142 -10.28 15.08 -14.24
CA GLY A 142 -9.89 14.88 -12.85
C GLY A 142 -9.96 16.15 -12.00
N LYS A 143 -9.55 17.29 -12.59
CA LYS A 143 -9.65 18.59 -11.92
C LYS A 143 -11.12 18.96 -11.62
N ARG A 144 -12.00 18.89 -12.62
CA ARG A 144 -13.44 19.19 -12.44
C ARG A 144 -14.07 18.26 -11.39
N MET A 145 -13.74 16.97 -11.43
CA MET A 145 -14.24 16.01 -10.45
C MET A 145 -13.84 16.39 -9.03
N LEU A 146 -12.56 16.71 -8.80
CA LEU A 146 -12.08 17.10 -7.48
C LEU A 146 -12.72 18.41 -7.00
N GLU A 147 -12.86 19.41 -7.90
CA GLU A 147 -13.52 20.69 -7.59
C GLU A 147 -14.99 20.50 -7.21
N SER A 148 -15.70 19.55 -7.85
CA SER A 148 -17.11 19.29 -7.56
C SER A 148 -17.36 18.71 -6.16
N ILE A 149 -16.37 18.05 -5.55
CA ILE A 149 -16.47 17.46 -4.21
C ILE A 149 -15.64 18.20 -3.16
N ALA A 150 -14.99 19.32 -3.53
CA ALA A 150 -14.08 20.04 -2.63
C ALA A 150 -14.73 20.45 -1.30
N GLY A 151 -16.02 20.81 -1.31
CA GLY A 151 -16.79 21.18 -0.12
C GLY A 151 -17.00 20.01 0.85
N GLU A 152 -16.86 18.76 0.41
CA GLU A 152 -17.03 17.55 1.21
C GLU A 152 -15.69 17.00 1.75
N LEU A 153 -14.56 17.50 1.23
CA LEU A 153 -13.21 16.98 1.51
C LEU A 153 -12.54 17.60 2.74
N GLY A 154 -13.20 18.25 3.64
CA GLY A 154 -12.54 18.87 4.79
C GLY A 154 -11.45 19.88 4.36
N LYS A 155 -10.28 19.83 5.02
CA LYS A 155 -9.16 20.71 4.67
C LYS A 155 -8.46 20.23 3.38
N PHE A 156 -8.46 21.07 2.37
CA PHE A 156 -7.90 20.79 1.05
C PHE A 156 -7.02 21.96 0.60
N GLU A 157 -5.76 21.68 0.26
CA GLU A 157 -4.79 22.69 -0.13
C GLU A 157 -3.94 22.25 -1.32
N LYS A 158 -3.59 23.19 -2.19
CA LYS A 158 -2.62 22.97 -3.25
C LYS A 158 -1.20 22.99 -2.67
N LEU A 159 -0.40 21.98 -2.99
CA LEU A 159 0.98 21.83 -2.53
C LEU A 159 1.98 21.97 -3.68
N ASP A 160 3.23 22.31 -3.30
CA ASP A 160 4.37 22.22 -4.19
C ASP A 160 4.65 20.75 -4.56
N MET A 161 4.90 20.49 -5.84
CA MET A 161 5.21 19.16 -6.36
C MET A 161 6.46 18.54 -5.73
N LYS A 162 7.41 19.36 -5.26
CA LYS A 162 8.59 18.90 -4.53
C LYS A 162 8.22 18.23 -3.21
N LEU A 163 7.23 18.76 -2.49
CA LEU A 163 6.71 18.13 -1.27
C LEU A 163 6.03 16.80 -1.58
N ALA A 164 5.23 16.75 -2.65
CA ALA A 164 4.62 15.50 -3.12
C ALA A 164 5.67 14.44 -3.44
N HIS A 165 6.72 14.79 -4.18
CA HIS A 165 7.83 13.88 -4.52
C HIS A 165 8.58 13.37 -3.28
N ASN A 166 8.77 14.20 -2.27
CA ASN A 166 9.46 13.82 -1.04
C ASN A 166 8.60 12.97 -0.12
N SER A 167 7.28 13.09 -0.22
CA SER A 167 6.36 12.34 0.62
C SER A 167 6.28 10.86 0.26
N ASN A 168 6.53 10.48 -1.00
CA ASN A 168 6.37 9.09 -1.43
C ASN A 168 7.37 8.71 -2.54
N ALA A 169 8.33 7.84 -2.21
CA ALA A 169 9.37 7.42 -3.13
C ALA A 169 8.82 6.70 -4.38
N ASN A 170 7.69 6.00 -4.25
CA ASN A 170 7.07 5.28 -5.37
C ASN A 170 6.38 6.16 -6.41
N LEU A 171 6.35 7.48 -6.19
CA LEU A 171 6.05 8.48 -7.24
C LEU A 171 7.19 8.67 -8.24
N ARG A 172 8.41 8.23 -7.92
CA ARG A 172 9.61 8.52 -8.72
C ARG A 172 10.35 7.27 -9.18
N ARG A 173 10.22 6.17 -8.45
CA ARG A 173 10.93 4.93 -8.73
C ARG A 173 10.19 3.73 -8.15
N PRO A 174 10.36 2.53 -8.74
CA PRO A 174 9.91 1.28 -8.15
C PRO A 174 10.55 1.04 -6.77
N SER A 175 9.88 0.23 -5.94
CA SER A 175 10.48 -0.33 -4.73
C SER A 175 11.66 -1.22 -5.12
N PRO A 176 12.85 -1.06 -4.51
CA PRO A 176 14.01 -1.89 -4.79
C PRO A 176 13.79 -3.32 -4.27
N ALA A 177 14.61 -4.25 -4.74
CA ALA A 177 14.70 -5.56 -4.09
C ALA A 177 15.53 -5.44 -2.80
N HIS A 178 15.10 -6.09 -1.70
CA HIS A 178 15.95 -6.22 -0.52
C HIS A 178 17.23 -7.00 -0.83
N ALA A 179 18.37 -6.62 -0.24
CA ALA A 179 19.65 -7.27 -0.50
C ALA A 179 19.64 -8.78 -0.21
N ASN A 180 18.95 -9.20 0.85
CA ASN A 180 18.80 -10.60 1.23
C ASN A 180 17.58 -11.29 0.61
N ARG A 181 16.92 -10.68 -0.37
CA ARG A 181 15.72 -11.26 -0.99
C ARG A 181 15.96 -12.66 -1.55
N GLN A 182 17.07 -12.88 -2.25
CA GLN A 182 17.38 -14.20 -2.81
C GLN A 182 17.58 -15.23 -1.71
N LYS A 183 18.34 -14.90 -0.68
CA LYS A 183 18.56 -15.79 0.48
C LYS A 183 17.25 -16.18 1.18
N PHE A 184 16.31 -15.21 1.30
CA PHE A 184 14.98 -15.49 1.82
C PHE A 184 14.23 -16.52 0.97
N PHE A 185 14.23 -16.37 -0.36
CA PHE A 185 13.53 -17.31 -1.23
C PHE A 185 14.20 -18.67 -1.32
N ASP A 186 15.53 -18.75 -1.21
CA ASP A 186 16.27 -20.02 -1.13
C ASP A 186 15.88 -20.76 0.16
N TYR A 187 15.91 -20.06 1.30
CA TYR A 187 15.44 -20.60 2.58
C TYR A 187 13.97 -21.03 2.52
N TYR A 188 13.10 -20.21 1.95
CA TYR A 188 11.68 -20.51 1.81
C TYR A 188 11.44 -21.75 0.94
N ALA A 189 12.20 -21.91 -0.16
CA ALA A 189 12.12 -23.08 -1.03
C ALA A 189 12.56 -24.37 -0.32
N GLU A 190 13.59 -24.29 0.54
CA GLU A 190 14.13 -25.44 1.27
C GLU A 190 13.25 -25.85 2.47
N HIS A 191 12.76 -24.87 3.22
CA HIS A 191 12.12 -25.14 4.52
C HIS A 191 10.59 -24.96 4.51
N GLY A 192 10.03 -24.29 3.50
CA GLY A 192 8.59 -23.95 3.45
C GLY A 192 8.13 -23.08 4.61
N LYS A 193 9.02 -22.27 5.18
CA LYS A 193 8.78 -21.44 6.38
C LYS A 193 8.97 -19.96 6.06
N VAL A 194 8.14 -19.11 6.68
CA VAL A 194 8.22 -17.65 6.54
C VAL A 194 8.63 -16.99 7.84
N THR A 195 7.95 -17.27 8.95
CA THR A 195 8.20 -16.63 10.26
C THR A 195 9.60 -16.93 10.76
N GLU A 196 10.05 -18.17 10.70
CA GLU A 196 11.34 -18.60 11.20
C GLU A 196 12.54 -17.88 10.56
N TRP A 197 12.43 -17.44 9.31
CA TRP A 197 13.47 -16.60 8.67
C TRP A 197 13.65 -15.28 9.41
N PHE A 198 12.54 -14.60 9.72
CA PHE A 198 12.58 -13.28 10.35
C PHE A 198 12.88 -13.31 11.85
N ASP A 199 12.66 -14.45 12.51
CA ASP A 199 13.03 -14.64 13.90
C ASP A 199 14.56 -14.78 14.08
N LYS A 200 15.29 -15.09 12.98
CA LYS A 200 16.76 -15.27 12.96
C LYS A 200 17.51 -14.04 12.42
N GLU A 201 16.84 -13.08 11.77
CA GLU A 201 17.42 -11.87 11.17
C GLU A 201 17.36 -10.68 12.14
#